data_9539aba57a3e96b75de8f1f00c43439a
#
_entry.id   9539aba57a3e96b75de8f1f00c43439a
#
_cell.length_a   1.000
_cell.length_b   1.000
_cell.length_c   1.000
_cell.angle_alpha   90.00
_cell.angle_beta   90.00
_cell.angle_gamma   90.00
#
_symmetry.space_group_name_H-M   'P 1'
#
loop_
_entity.id
_entity.type
_entity.pdbx_description
1 polymer ?
#
loop_
_entity_poly.entity_id
_entity_poly.type
_entity_poly.pdbx_seq_one_letter_code
_entity_poly.pdbx_strand_id
1 'polypeptide(L)'
;MRENDSEVRAFIAIDLPEEVRLFLRELSEELRGLGREVRWTRPQGIHLTLKFLGNVHKESLCSIRDQASIVFSAAESVRLGVHGLGAFPSLNKPRVIWAGLQDATGTLAPLAGRLESLLEPLGFKKEKRPFRPHLTLGRVKSRGINSDLKTAIMQKMDISGPSFVADHAILFRSILKPLGAEYHVLHRFDFGGT
;
A
#
# COMPACT_ATOMS: atom_id res chain seq x y z
N MET A 1 -19.98 4.88 -16.30
CA MET A 1 -20.61 4.54 -15.02
C MET A 1 -20.71 5.83 -14.22
N ARG A 2 -21.91 6.26 -13.85
CA ARG A 2 -22.08 7.41 -12.94
C ARG A 2 -21.53 6.97 -11.59
N GLU A 3 -20.57 7.71 -11.01
CA GLU A 3 -20.23 7.56 -9.61
C GLU A 3 -21.53 7.75 -8.81
N ASN A 4 -21.87 6.75 -7.99
CA ASN A 4 -22.96 6.90 -7.05
C ASN A 4 -22.50 7.98 -6.05
N ASP A 5 -23.13 9.16 -6.09
CA ASP A 5 -22.65 10.32 -5.33
C ASP A 5 -22.66 10.11 -3.81
N SER A 6 -23.30 9.03 -3.36
CA SER A 6 -23.37 8.61 -1.95
C SER A 6 -22.17 7.77 -1.48
N GLU A 7 -21.31 7.26 -2.39
CA GLU A 7 -20.20 6.36 -2.06
C GLU A 7 -18.86 6.92 -2.49
N VAL A 8 -17.82 6.56 -1.76
CA VAL A 8 -16.43 6.82 -2.10
C VAL A 8 -15.61 5.53 -1.98
N ARG A 9 -14.70 5.30 -2.91
CA ARG A 9 -13.72 4.23 -2.76
C ARG A 9 -12.61 4.71 -1.84
N ALA A 10 -12.39 3.99 -0.71
CA ALA A 10 -11.47 4.43 0.33
C ALA A 10 -10.50 3.33 0.77
N PHE A 11 -9.39 3.74 1.36
CA PHE A 11 -8.41 2.88 2.01
C PHE A 11 -7.58 3.69 3.02
N ILE A 12 -6.96 3.00 3.98
CA ILE A 12 -6.05 3.58 4.95
C ILE A 12 -4.62 3.10 4.62
N ALA A 13 -3.68 4.03 4.57
CA ALA A 13 -2.30 3.76 4.19
C ALA A 13 -1.31 4.69 4.89
N ILE A 14 -0.06 4.26 4.98
CA ILE A 14 1.09 5.11 5.30
C ILE A 14 1.63 5.69 3.99
N ASP A 15 1.81 7.00 3.97
CA ASP A 15 2.44 7.69 2.85
C ASP A 15 3.97 7.57 2.91
N LEU A 16 4.64 7.83 1.78
CA LEU A 16 6.09 7.63 1.67
C LEU A 16 6.80 8.98 1.59
N PRO A 17 7.95 9.14 2.24
CA PRO A 17 8.79 10.31 2.05
C PRO A 17 9.41 10.32 0.63
N GLU A 18 9.83 11.50 0.19
CA GLU A 18 10.30 11.72 -1.17
C GLU A 18 11.54 10.85 -1.51
N GLU A 19 12.44 10.64 -0.57
CA GLU A 19 13.61 9.78 -0.76
C GLU A 19 13.23 8.34 -1.15
N VAL A 20 12.23 7.78 -0.46
CA VAL A 20 11.71 6.44 -0.79
C VAL A 20 11.02 6.44 -2.15
N ARG A 21 10.26 7.51 -2.46
CA ARG A 21 9.60 7.65 -3.78
C ARG A 21 10.60 7.74 -4.92
N LEU A 22 11.70 8.44 -4.74
CA LEU A 22 12.80 8.54 -5.70
C LEU A 22 13.42 7.17 -5.96
N PHE A 23 13.79 6.45 -4.91
CA PHE A 23 14.34 5.08 -5.01
C PHE A 23 13.38 4.14 -5.77
N LEU A 24 12.08 4.16 -5.42
CA LEU A 24 11.09 3.31 -6.08
C LEU A 24 10.82 3.72 -7.53
N ARG A 25 10.97 5.00 -7.86
CA ARG A 25 10.89 5.49 -9.24
C ARG A 25 12.03 4.91 -10.08
N GLU A 26 13.27 5.03 -9.63
CA GLU A 26 14.45 4.51 -10.32
C GLU A 26 14.34 3.00 -10.51
N LEU A 27 14.00 2.26 -9.47
CA LEU A 27 13.76 0.82 -9.53
C LEU A 27 12.65 0.46 -10.53
N SER A 28 11.55 1.23 -10.52
CA SER A 28 10.42 0.99 -11.45
C SER A 28 10.79 1.33 -12.90
N GLU A 29 11.61 2.34 -13.15
CA GLU A 29 12.07 2.73 -14.49
C GLU A 29 12.99 1.66 -15.09
N GLU A 30 13.93 1.12 -14.31
CA GLU A 30 14.78 0.00 -14.70
C GLU A 30 13.95 -1.22 -15.12
N LEU A 31 12.99 -1.61 -14.29
CA LEU A 31 12.14 -2.78 -14.57
C LEU A 31 11.16 -2.56 -15.72
N ARG A 32 10.70 -1.33 -15.93
CA ARG A 32 9.75 -0.95 -16.99
C ARG A 32 10.30 -1.21 -18.37
N GLY A 33 11.60 -0.99 -18.57
CA GLY A 33 12.27 -1.28 -19.82
C GLY A 33 12.20 -2.77 -20.23
N LEU A 34 12.01 -3.65 -19.26
CA LEU A 34 12.01 -5.11 -19.44
C LEU A 34 10.59 -5.72 -19.52
N GLY A 35 9.54 -5.00 -19.07
CA GLY A 35 8.20 -5.58 -18.91
C GLY A 35 7.05 -4.73 -19.41
N ARG A 36 6.69 -4.86 -20.70
CA ARG A 36 5.52 -4.17 -21.30
C ARG A 36 4.18 -4.70 -20.82
N GLU A 37 4.14 -5.92 -20.31
CA GLU A 37 2.97 -6.61 -19.75
C GLU A 37 2.54 -6.08 -18.37
N VAL A 38 3.33 -5.19 -17.76
CA VAL A 38 3.06 -4.60 -16.45
C VAL A 38 2.46 -3.20 -16.59
N ARG A 39 1.37 -2.96 -15.89
CA ARG A 39 0.87 -1.60 -15.64
C ARG A 39 1.58 -1.07 -14.39
N TRP A 40 2.60 -0.26 -14.59
CA TRP A 40 3.38 0.31 -13.51
C TRP A 40 2.61 1.39 -12.77
N THR A 41 2.76 1.40 -11.45
CA THR A 41 2.21 2.44 -10.58
C THR A 41 3.05 3.72 -10.73
N ARG A 42 2.38 4.87 -10.75
CA ARG A 42 3.10 6.16 -10.71
C ARG A 42 3.74 6.31 -9.32
N PRO A 43 4.95 6.89 -9.21
CA PRO A 43 5.64 7.04 -7.92
C PRO A 43 4.76 7.68 -6.83
N GLN A 44 3.99 8.71 -7.20
CA GLN A 44 3.06 9.41 -6.29
C GLN A 44 1.88 8.54 -5.83
N GLY A 45 1.62 7.45 -6.53
CA GLY A 45 0.56 6.49 -6.19
C GLY A 45 1.05 5.30 -5.38
N ILE A 46 2.36 5.22 -5.06
CA ILE A 46 2.91 4.14 -4.25
C ILE A 46 2.73 4.50 -2.77
N HIS A 47 2.19 3.58 -2.00
CA HIS A 47 1.93 3.73 -0.56
C HIS A 47 1.92 2.36 0.12
N LEU A 48 2.10 2.33 1.43
CA LEU A 48 1.90 1.12 2.23
C LEU A 48 0.44 1.03 2.68
N THR A 49 -0.33 0.18 2.05
CA THR A 49 -1.73 -0.04 2.44
C THR A 49 -1.81 -0.80 3.75
N LEU A 50 -2.54 -0.25 4.73
CA LEU A 50 -2.88 -0.91 5.99
C LEU A 50 -4.24 -1.60 5.91
N LYS A 51 -5.25 -0.94 5.29
CA LYS A 51 -6.61 -1.49 5.14
C LYS A 51 -7.30 -0.98 3.90
N PHE A 52 -7.76 -1.89 3.04
CA PHE A 52 -8.72 -1.56 1.98
C PHE A 52 -10.15 -1.57 2.53
N LEU A 53 -10.87 -0.48 2.30
CA LEU A 53 -12.27 -0.33 2.71
C LEU A 53 -13.24 -0.60 1.54
N GLY A 54 -12.76 -0.47 0.31
CA GLY A 54 -13.61 -0.61 -0.87
C GLY A 54 -14.53 0.61 -1.07
N ASN A 55 -15.73 0.38 -1.56
CA ASN A 55 -16.75 1.43 -1.66
C ASN A 55 -17.41 1.62 -0.30
N VAL A 56 -17.43 2.84 0.18
CA VAL A 56 -17.89 3.25 1.50
C VAL A 56 -18.93 4.34 1.33
N HIS A 57 -20.06 4.25 2.02
CA HIS A 57 -21.02 5.35 2.11
C HIS A 57 -20.38 6.56 2.80
N LYS A 58 -20.58 7.76 2.27
CA LYS A 58 -20.01 9.00 2.83
C LYS A 58 -20.34 9.20 4.30
N GLU A 59 -21.56 8.79 4.72
CA GLU A 59 -22.03 8.83 6.11
C GLU A 59 -21.18 7.95 7.05
N SER A 60 -20.62 6.85 6.56
CA SER A 60 -19.79 5.95 7.36
C SER A 60 -18.36 6.47 7.58
N LEU A 61 -17.93 7.51 6.85
CA LEU A 61 -16.58 8.04 6.95
C LEU A 61 -16.23 8.58 8.35
N CYS A 62 -17.22 9.19 9.04
CA CYS A 62 -17.01 9.66 10.41
C CYS A 62 -16.73 8.49 11.37
N SER A 63 -17.53 7.43 11.32
CA SER A 63 -17.34 6.25 12.17
C SER A 63 -16.01 5.54 11.88
N ILE A 64 -15.62 5.44 10.60
CA ILE A 64 -14.33 4.88 10.20
C ILE A 64 -13.18 5.71 10.78
N ARG A 65 -13.25 7.04 10.64
CA ARG A 65 -12.25 7.96 11.17
C ARG A 65 -12.13 7.80 12.69
N ASP A 66 -13.25 7.79 13.41
CA ASP A 66 -13.25 7.75 14.87
C ASP A 66 -12.66 6.42 15.38
N GLN A 67 -13.01 5.28 14.78
CA GLN A 67 -12.41 3.99 15.13
C GLN A 67 -10.92 3.89 14.76
N ALA A 68 -10.53 4.41 13.59
CA ALA A 68 -9.13 4.42 13.20
C ALA A 68 -8.29 5.35 14.08
N SER A 69 -8.83 6.48 14.53
CA SER A 69 -8.18 7.40 15.46
C SER A 69 -7.80 6.73 16.78
N ILE A 70 -8.65 5.83 17.31
CA ILE A 70 -8.33 5.06 18.53
C ILE A 70 -7.08 4.18 18.32
N VAL A 71 -6.94 3.58 17.13
CA VAL A 71 -5.77 2.74 16.81
C VAL A 71 -4.50 3.59 16.74
N PHE A 72 -4.56 4.68 15.98
CA PHE A 72 -3.37 5.47 15.66
C PHE A 72 -2.93 6.37 16.81
N SER A 73 -3.84 6.92 17.62
CA SER A 73 -3.49 7.68 18.82
C SER A 73 -2.76 6.85 19.89
N ALA A 74 -2.88 5.53 19.85
CA ALA A 74 -2.17 4.61 20.73
C ALA A 74 -0.97 3.91 20.03
N ALA A 75 -0.64 4.31 18.81
CA ALA A 75 0.47 3.74 18.05
C ALA A 75 1.75 4.57 18.29
N GLU A 76 2.86 3.90 18.35
CA GLU A 76 4.19 4.52 18.28
C GLU A 76 4.64 4.66 16.82
N SER A 77 5.54 5.60 16.55
CA SER A 77 6.16 5.71 15.23
C SER A 77 6.95 4.45 14.89
N VAL A 78 6.88 4.03 13.63
CA VAL A 78 7.46 2.79 13.14
C VAL A 78 8.62 3.09 12.20
N ARG A 79 9.80 2.52 12.47
CA ARG A 79 10.93 2.58 11.55
C ARG A 79 10.80 1.49 10.49
N LEU A 80 10.70 1.89 9.25
CA LEU A 80 10.54 1.02 8.08
C LEU A 80 11.73 1.19 7.14
N GLY A 81 12.21 0.09 6.56
CA GLY A 81 13.24 0.10 5.51
C GLY A 81 12.73 -0.60 4.26
N VAL A 82 13.00 -0.07 3.07
CA VAL A 82 12.70 -0.79 1.83
C VAL A 82 13.64 -1.99 1.73
N HIS A 83 13.08 -3.18 1.63
CA HIS A 83 13.86 -4.41 1.51
C HIS A 83 13.13 -5.47 0.69
N GLY A 84 13.82 -5.98 -0.31
CA GLY A 84 13.35 -7.06 -1.16
C GLY A 84 12.43 -6.62 -2.30
N LEU A 85 12.45 -7.40 -3.38
CA LEU A 85 11.60 -7.26 -4.55
C LEU A 85 10.93 -8.62 -4.82
N GLY A 86 9.67 -8.60 -5.19
CA GLY A 86 8.98 -9.85 -5.45
C GLY A 86 7.66 -9.70 -6.19
N ALA A 87 6.90 -10.82 -6.25
CA ALA A 87 5.59 -10.84 -6.88
C ALA A 87 4.57 -11.64 -6.08
N PHE A 88 3.32 -11.20 -6.09
CA PHE A 88 2.18 -11.97 -5.60
C PHE A 88 1.36 -12.57 -6.75
N PRO A 89 0.83 -13.80 -6.59
CA PRO A 89 1.09 -14.75 -5.50
C PRO A 89 2.50 -15.37 -5.56
N SER A 90 3.16 -15.38 -6.71
CA SER A 90 4.54 -15.86 -6.92
C SER A 90 5.10 -15.33 -8.24
N LEU A 91 6.42 -15.45 -8.45
CA LEU A 91 7.08 -15.12 -9.71
C LEU A 91 6.68 -16.02 -10.89
N ASN A 92 6.12 -17.21 -10.63
CA ASN A 92 5.63 -18.09 -11.69
C ASN A 92 4.22 -17.73 -12.19
N LYS A 93 3.42 -17.08 -11.34
CA LYS A 93 2.07 -16.60 -11.69
C LYS A 93 1.84 -15.18 -11.14
N PRO A 94 2.67 -14.20 -11.54
CA PRO A 94 2.63 -12.88 -10.95
C PRO A 94 1.33 -12.14 -11.35
N ARG A 95 0.77 -11.44 -10.38
CA ARG A 95 -0.34 -10.49 -10.54
C ARG A 95 0.06 -9.09 -10.09
N VAL A 96 0.94 -9.01 -9.08
CA VAL A 96 1.43 -7.77 -8.50
C VAL A 96 2.94 -7.90 -8.34
N ILE A 97 3.70 -6.90 -8.82
CA ILE A 97 5.11 -6.72 -8.53
C ILE A 97 5.21 -5.70 -7.40
N TRP A 98 6.02 -6.00 -6.39
CA TRP A 98 6.11 -5.20 -5.18
C TRP A 98 7.55 -5.08 -4.67
N ALA A 99 7.85 -3.96 -4.01
CA ALA A 99 9.00 -3.81 -3.12
C ALA A 99 8.53 -4.06 -1.68
N GLY A 100 9.29 -4.85 -0.92
CA GLY A 100 8.98 -5.17 0.47
C GLY A 100 9.37 -4.03 1.42
N LEU A 101 8.82 -4.08 2.61
CA LEU A 101 9.19 -3.23 3.72
C LEU A 101 9.58 -4.09 4.91
N GLN A 102 10.75 -3.83 5.47
CA GLN A 102 11.22 -4.41 6.71
C GLN A 102 10.79 -3.51 7.87
N ASP A 103 10.06 -4.07 8.80
CA ASP A 103 9.70 -3.47 10.07
C ASP A 103 10.63 -4.05 11.15
N ALA A 104 11.60 -3.26 11.57
CA ALA A 104 12.60 -3.69 12.54
C ALA A 104 12.02 -3.91 13.95
N THR A 105 10.88 -3.28 14.25
CA THR A 105 10.22 -3.34 15.56
C THR A 105 9.14 -4.40 15.64
N GLY A 106 8.64 -4.87 14.50
CA GLY A 106 7.53 -5.82 14.43
C GLY A 106 6.17 -5.24 14.85
N THR A 107 6.05 -3.91 14.94
CA THR A 107 4.83 -3.23 15.44
C THR A 107 3.77 -3.01 14.37
N LEU A 108 4.17 -2.99 13.09
CA LEU A 108 3.27 -2.67 11.98
C LEU A 108 2.18 -3.74 11.76
N ALA A 109 2.52 -5.03 11.88
CA ALA A 109 1.54 -6.10 11.72
C ALA A 109 0.49 -6.12 12.86
N PRO A 110 0.87 -5.97 14.14
CA PRO A 110 -0.09 -5.73 15.22
C PRO A 110 -0.96 -4.49 15.01
N LEU A 111 -0.39 -3.38 14.54
CA LEU A 111 -1.13 -2.15 14.24
C LEU A 111 -2.21 -2.40 13.17
N ALA A 112 -1.85 -3.04 12.05
CA ALA A 112 -2.79 -3.41 11.02
C ALA A 112 -3.88 -4.37 11.56
N GLY A 113 -3.51 -5.34 12.40
CA GLY A 113 -4.44 -6.27 13.03
C GLY A 113 -5.45 -5.58 13.97
N ARG A 114 -5.02 -4.57 14.73
CA ARG A 114 -5.92 -3.75 15.56
C ARG A 114 -6.89 -2.94 14.69
N LEU A 115 -6.41 -2.35 13.62
CA LEU A 115 -7.24 -1.62 12.66
C LEU A 115 -8.30 -2.55 12.04
N GLU A 116 -7.91 -3.76 11.61
CA GLU A 116 -8.84 -4.78 11.11
C GLU A 116 -9.93 -5.10 12.14
N SER A 117 -9.57 -5.25 13.42
CA SER A 117 -10.50 -5.62 14.49
C SER A 117 -11.49 -4.52 14.83
N LEU A 118 -11.04 -3.25 14.85
CA LEU A 118 -11.94 -2.11 15.17
C LEU A 118 -12.85 -1.73 14.01
N LEU A 119 -12.48 -2.05 12.78
CA LEU A 119 -13.31 -1.77 11.61
C LEU A 119 -14.29 -2.92 11.26
N GLU A 120 -14.08 -4.12 11.81
CA GLU A 120 -14.97 -5.27 11.56
C GLU A 120 -16.43 -5.02 11.97
N PRO A 121 -16.75 -4.42 13.16
CA PRO A 121 -18.11 -4.11 13.53
C PRO A 121 -18.80 -3.10 12.61
N LEU A 122 -18.03 -2.29 11.86
CA LEU A 122 -18.54 -1.38 10.84
C LEU A 122 -18.80 -2.07 9.48
N GLY A 123 -18.66 -3.41 9.42
CA GLY A 123 -18.91 -4.20 8.21
C GLY A 123 -17.68 -4.43 7.32
N PHE A 124 -16.50 -3.98 7.73
CA PHE A 124 -15.26 -4.21 6.97
C PHE A 124 -14.62 -5.53 7.37
N LYS A 125 -14.83 -6.55 6.54
CA LYS A 125 -14.30 -7.90 6.79
C LYS A 125 -12.78 -7.89 6.99
N LYS A 126 -12.31 -8.67 7.96
CA LYS A 126 -10.88 -8.87 8.17
C LYS A 126 -10.23 -9.57 6.98
N GLU A 127 -9.00 -9.17 6.64
CA GLU A 127 -8.19 -9.91 5.67
C GLU A 127 -7.80 -11.26 6.28
N LYS A 128 -8.01 -12.32 5.50
CA LYS A 128 -7.71 -13.69 5.95
C LYS A 128 -6.23 -14.05 5.87
N ARG A 129 -5.49 -13.33 5.03
CA ARG A 129 -4.05 -13.56 4.83
C ARG A 129 -3.23 -12.75 5.82
N PRO A 130 -2.09 -13.29 6.28
CA PRO A 130 -1.17 -12.52 7.10
C PRO A 130 -0.78 -11.20 6.43
N PHE A 131 -0.73 -10.13 7.21
CA PHE A 131 -0.27 -8.84 6.73
C PHE A 131 1.20 -8.94 6.30
N ARG A 132 1.45 -8.57 5.06
CA ARG A 132 2.81 -8.51 4.47
C ARG A 132 3.05 -7.09 3.99
N PRO A 133 3.85 -6.27 4.69
CA PRO A 133 4.10 -4.90 4.30
C PRO A 133 4.80 -4.85 2.94
N HIS A 134 4.16 -4.18 1.98
CA HIS A 134 4.67 -4.08 0.61
C HIS A 134 4.20 -2.82 -0.10
N LEU A 135 5.01 -2.37 -1.04
CA LEU A 135 4.78 -1.22 -1.90
C LEU A 135 4.50 -1.72 -3.33
N THR A 136 3.29 -1.53 -3.83
CA THR A 136 2.92 -2.01 -5.16
C THR A 136 3.60 -1.18 -6.24
N LEU A 137 4.56 -1.77 -6.96
CA LEU A 137 5.25 -1.16 -8.10
C LEU A 137 4.47 -1.31 -9.40
N GLY A 138 3.72 -2.40 -9.57
CA GLY A 138 2.96 -2.63 -10.78
C GLY A 138 2.02 -3.81 -10.72
N ARG A 139 1.07 -3.86 -11.66
CA ARG A 139 0.11 -4.94 -11.82
C ARG A 139 0.26 -5.58 -13.19
N VAL A 140 0.40 -6.89 -13.21
CA VAL A 140 0.54 -7.67 -14.46
C VAL A 140 -0.80 -7.74 -15.17
N LYS A 141 -0.84 -7.36 -16.46
CA LYS A 141 -2.06 -7.35 -17.31
C LYS A 141 -2.35 -8.71 -17.93
N SER A 142 -1.31 -9.50 -18.13
CA SER A 142 -1.35 -10.80 -18.82
C SER A 142 -1.27 -11.97 -17.84
N ARG A 143 -1.13 -13.19 -18.38
CA ARG A 143 -0.99 -14.39 -17.55
C ARG A 143 0.41 -14.59 -16.94
N GLY A 144 1.37 -13.71 -17.26
CA GLY A 144 2.74 -13.81 -16.75
C GLY A 144 3.58 -12.61 -17.12
N ILE A 145 4.85 -12.69 -16.80
CA ILE A 145 5.91 -11.76 -17.21
C ILE A 145 6.95 -12.52 -18.03
N ASN A 146 7.69 -11.81 -18.88
CA ASN A 146 8.76 -12.40 -19.68
C ASN A 146 9.97 -12.82 -18.82
N SER A 147 10.92 -13.57 -19.44
CA SER A 147 12.11 -14.10 -18.75
C SER A 147 13.03 -13.00 -18.20
N ASP A 148 13.20 -11.91 -18.95
CA ASP A 148 14.15 -10.85 -18.62
C ASP A 148 13.68 -10.08 -17.39
N LEU A 149 12.38 -9.70 -17.35
CA LEU A 149 11.78 -9.08 -16.17
C LEU A 149 11.80 -10.03 -14.97
N LYS A 150 11.52 -11.33 -15.18
CA LYS A 150 11.59 -12.33 -14.11
C LYS A 150 13.00 -12.43 -13.53
N THR A 151 14.03 -12.50 -14.39
CA THR A 151 15.42 -12.54 -13.97
C THR A 151 15.84 -11.28 -13.23
N ALA A 152 15.46 -10.10 -13.71
CA ALA A 152 15.76 -8.84 -13.04
C ALA A 152 15.12 -8.76 -11.64
N ILE A 153 13.89 -9.25 -11.49
CA ILE A 153 13.25 -9.32 -10.16
C ILE A 153 14.00 -10.30 -9.25
N MET A 154 14.41 -11.46 -9.77
CA MET A 154 15.15 -12.46 -8.98
C MET A 154 16.51 -11.92 -8.49
N GLN A 155 17.22 -11.18 -9.34
CA GLN A 155 18.50 -10.56 -8.97
C GLN A 155 18.40 -9.48 -7.90
N LYS A 156 17.19 -8.94 -7.70
CA LYS A 156 16.89 -7.87 -6.73
C LYS A 156 16.03 -8.35 -5.54
N MET A 157 15.94 -9.66 -5.33
CA MET A 157 15.13 -10.20 -4.22
C MET A 157 15.60 -9.72 -2.84
N ASP A 158 16.87 -9.38 -2.70
CA ASP A 158 17.48 -8.89 -1.46
C ASP A 158 17.91 -7.41 -1.55
N ILE A 159 17.34 -6.66 -2.52
CA ILE A 159 17.64 -5.23 -2.65
C ILE A 159 17.30 -4.49 -1.36
N SER A 160 18.18 -3.60 -0.93
CA SER A 160 17.94 -2.69 0.20
C SER A 160 17.86 -1.26 -0.31
N GLY A 161 16.90 -0.52 0.22
CA GLY A 161 16.67 0.88 -0.10
C GLY A 161 16.64 1.76 1.15
N PRO A 162 16.19 3.01 1.03
CA PRO A 162 16.10 3.94 2.14
C PRO A 162 15.21 3.44 3.27
N SER A 163 15.55 3.90 4.50
CA SER A 163 14.72 3.72 5.69
C SER A 163 14.05 5.04 6.07
N PHE A 164 12.86 4.96 6.64
CA PHE A 164 12.11 6.12 7.09
C PHE A 164 11.31 5.82 8.36
N VAL A 165 10.84 6.87 9.02
CA VAL A 165 9.95 6.77 10.17
C VAL A 165 8.53 7.08 9.71
N ALA A 166 7.62 6.15 9.94
CA ALA A 166 6.20 6.34 9.75
C ALA A 166 5.59 6.80 11.07
N ASP A 167 5.14 8.04 11.12
CA ASP A 167 4.57 8.72 12.29
C ASP A 167 3.08 9.05 12.11
N HIS A 168 2.51 8.71 10.96
CA HIS A 168 1.11 8.92 10.65
C HIS A 168 0.59 7.95 9.60
N ALA A 169 -0.72 7.83 9.56
CA ALA A 169 -1.47 7.17 8.50
C ALA A 169 -2.49 8.12 7.87
N ILE A 170 -2.98 7.81 6.70
CA ILE A 170 -3.91 8.64 5.95
C ILE A 170 -5.09 7.80 5.47
N LEU A 171 -6.30 8.29 5.67
CA LEU A 171 -7.50 7.82 5.00
C LEU A 171 -7.57 8.51 3.63
N PHE A 172 -7.51 7.73 2.57
CA PHE A 172 -7.56 8.21 1.20
C PHE A 172 -8.89 7.89 0.53
N ARG A 173 -9.37 8.82 -0.30
CA ARG A 173 -10.31 8.55 -1.38
C ARG A 173 -9.53 8.17 -2.64
N SER A 174 -9.94 7.09 -3.31
CA SER A 174 -9.38 6.65 -4.59
C SER A 174 -10.35 6.94 -5.73
N ILE A 175 -9.93 7.74 -6.70
CA ILE A 175 -10.67 8.01 -7.94
C ILE A 175 -9.98 7.25 -9.06
N LEU A 176 -10.70 6.30 -9.66
CA LEU A 176 -10.15 5.51 -10.76
C LEU A 176 -10.21 6.33 -12.05
N LYS A 177 -9.06 6.57 -12.66
CA LYS A 177 -8.89 7.25 -13.94
C LYS A 177 -8.30 6.29 -14.99
N PRO A 178 -8.49 6.54 -16.30
CA PRO A 178 -7.89 5.70 -17.35
C PRO A 178 -6.37 5.58 -17.24
N LEU A 179 -5.69 6.65 -16.82
CA LEU A 179 -4.24 6.73 -16.66
C LEU A 179 -3.72 6.25 -15.30
N GLY A 180 -4.57 5.81 -14.39
CA GLY A 180 -4.22 5.37 -13.03
C GLY A 180 -5.17 5.96 -11.99
N ALA A 181 -5.10 5.47 -10.76
CA ALA A 181 -5.88 6.02 -9.66
C ALA A 181 -5.28 7.36 -9.20
N GLU A 182 -6.14 8.29 -8.83
CA GLU A 182 -5.81 9.52 -8.12
C GLU A 182 -6.26 9.36 -6.67
N TYR A 183 -5.43 9.84 -5.73
CA TYR A 183 -5.70 9.73 -4.30
C TYR A 183 -5.85 11.11 -3.69
N HIS A 184 -6.93 11.28 -2.91
CA HIS A 184 -7.24 12.51 -2.20
C HIS A 184 -7.27 12.20 -0.71
N VAL A 185 -6.62 13.03 0.08
CA VAL A 185 -6.62 12.92 1.54
C VAL A 185 -8.01 13.24 2.07
N LEU A 186 -8.60 12.32 2.83
CA LEU A 186 -9.83 12.53 3.57
C LEU A 186 -9.55 12.88 5.03
N HIS A 187 -8.55 12.20 5.63
CA HIS A 187 -8.13 12.45 7.00
C HIS A 187 -6.70 11.96 7.24
N ARG A 188 -5.96 12.66 8.09
CA ARG A 188 -4.65 12.26 8.59
C ARG A 188 -4.77 11.83 10.05
N PHE A 189 -4.14 10.73 10.40
CA PHE A 189 -4.04 10.18 11.74
C PHE A 189 -2.60 10.25 12.18
N ASP A 190 -2.26 11.15 13.09
CA ASP A 190 -0.92 11.17 13.69
C ASP A 190 -0.82 10.06 14.74
N PHE A 191 0.36 9.44 14.86
CA PHE A 191 0.61 8.42 15.86
C PHE A 191 0.87 9.09 17.21
N GLY A 192 0.30 8.56 18.28
CA GLY A 192 0.28 9.23 19.58
C GLY A 192 1.56 9.06 20.42
N GLY A 193 2.41 8.10 20.06
CA GLY A 193 3.71 7.89 20.71
C GLY A 193 4.80 8.68 19.97
N THR A 194 5.31 9.73 20.58
CA THR A 194 6.58 10.40 20.21
C THR A 194 7.74 9.71 20.87
#